data_8528eadb0ea1458a2512e2a63f52e607
#
_entry.id   8528eadb0ea1458a2512e2a63f52e607
#
_cell.length_a   1.000
_cell.length_b   1.000
_cell.length_c   1.000
_cell.angle_alpha   90.00
_cell.angle_beta   90.00
_cell.angle_gamma   90.00
#
_symmetry.space_group_name_H-M   'P 1'
#
loop_
_entity.id
_entity.type
_entity.pdbx_description
1 polymer ?
#
loop_
_entity_poly.entity_id
_entity_poly.type
_entity_poly.pdbx_seq_one_letter_code
_entity_poly.pdbx_strand_id
1 'polypeptide(L)'
;GYKTLLVSTEMPVSSISLRMYILLAHSQGYDLSHTALRTGHSIDEETYKKFLQETNFKNLLVCDHISGEDSISLPSITNLVRKYKPDVLIIDGVYLISTQDRNKAAWEQSHSLFYGLKTMALSTNTTVIASTQATRDAANMYTQPTASQVAFGDALIRASDVAISMCMVEEEPKLREIAFQKYRDGDLGGRDTQFVWDVDKGRIEEDNESFI
;
A
#
# COMPACT_ATOMS: atom_id res chain seq x y z
N GLY A 1 17.61 7.83 -2.12
CA GLY A 1 16.25 7.31 -2.29
C GLY A 1 15.20 8.36 -1.95
N TYR A 2 13.97 8.12 -2.30
CA TYR A 2 12.86 9.02 -2.03
C TYR A 2 12.51 9.02 -0.54
N LYS A 3 12.15 10.20 0.00
CA LYS A 3 11.63 10.33 1.34
C LYS A 3 10.16 9.90 1.34
N THR A 4 9.86 8.85 2.08
CA THR A 4 8.54 8.22 2.09
C THR A 4 7.86 8.41 3.46
N LEU A 5 6.61 8.84 3.44
CA LEU A 5 5.70 8.80 4.58
C LEU A 5 4.66 7.70 4.35
N LEU A 6 4.62 6.70 5.21
CA LEU A 6 3.59 5.68 5.22
C LEU A 6 2.61 5.95 6.35
N VAL A 7 1.35 6.14 6.02
CA VAL A 7 0.24 6.30 6.97
C VAL A 7 -0.62 5.05 6.89
N SER A 8 -0.68 4.29 7.98
CA SER A 8 -1.54 3.11 8.07
C SER A 8 -2.76 3.43 8.92
N THR A 9 -3.91 3.09 8.41
CA THR A 9 -5.18 3.15 9.13
C THR A 9 -5.67 1.78 9.60
N GLU A 10 -5.02 0.70 9.13
CA GLU A 10 -5.40 -0.68 9.46
C GLU A 10 -4.48 -1.35 10.47
N MET A 11 -3.19 -1.06 10.41
CA MET A 11 -2.19 -1.81 11.15
C MET A 11 -1.30 -0.92 12.00
N PRO A 12 -0.90 -1.40 13.21
CA PRO A 12 0.05 -0.67 14.03
C PRO A 12 1.44 -0.62 13.40
N VAL A 13 2.19 0.45 13.73
CA VAL A 13 3.58 0.66 13.26
C VAL A 13 4.45 -0.57 13.46
N SER A 14 4.30 -1.28 14.59
CA SER A 14 5.09 -2.49 14.86
C SER A 14 4.89 -3.58 13.80
N SER A 15 3.65 -3.83 13.39
CA SER A 15 3.33 -4.84 12.37
C SER A 15 3.83 -4.43 10.98
N ILE A 16 3.69 -3.15 10.63
CA ILE A 16 4.21 -2.62 9.36
C ILE A 16 5.73 -2.68 9.34
N SER A 17 6.38 -2.28 10.42
CA SER A 17 7.83 -2.30 10.50
C SER A 17 8.40 -3.70 10.27
N LEU A 18 7.79 -4.75 10.86
CA LEU A 18 8.22 -6.12 10.60
C LEU A 18 8.12 -6.49 9.11
N ARG A 19 7.01 -6.14 8.45
CA ARG A 19 6.86 -6.41 7.00
C ARG A 19 7.89 -5.64 6.18
N MET A 20 8.12 -4.38 6.50
CA MET A 20 9.13 -3.56 5.82
C MET A 20 10.55 -4.11 6.03
N TYR A 21 10.86 -4.60 7.23
CA TYR A 21 12.17 -5.22 7.51
C TYR A 21 12.41 -6.45 6.65
N ILE A 22 11.41 -7.32 6.49
CA ILE A 22 11.54 -8.51 5.65
C ILE A 22 11.73 -8.15 4.17
N LEU A 23 10.92 -7.21 3.65
CA LEU A 23 11.07 -6.72 2.27
C LEU A 23 12.46 -6.13 2.02
N LEU A 24 12.95 -5.29 2.94
CA LEU A 24 14.27 -4.68 2.84
C LEU A 24 15.39 -5.71 2.99
N ALA A 25 15.24 -6.66 3.92
CA ALA A 25 16.19 -7.73 4.13
C ALA A 25 16.36 -8.56 2.84
N HIS A 26 15.25 -9.00 2.25
CA HIS A 26 15.29 -9.73 0.99
C HIS A 26 15.97 -8.92 -0.12
N SER A 27 15.61 -7.64 -0.30
CA SER A 27 16.20 -6.76 -1.32
C SER A 27 17.71 -6.53 -1.14
N GLN A 28 18.25 -6.76 0.06
CA GLN A 28 19.66 -6.64 0.41
C GLN A 28 20.38 -7.99 0.50
N GLY A 29 19.69 -9.10 0.17
CA GLY A 29 20.26 -10.44 0.17
C GLY A 29 20.31 -11.14 1.54
N TYR A 30 19.57 -10.63 2.55
CA TYR A 30 19.41 -11.29 3.84
C TYR A 30 18.24 -12.25 3.81
N ASP A 31 18.44 -13.49 4.30
CA ASP A 31 17.38 -14.47 4.46
C ASP A 31 16.75 -14.38 5.87
N LEU A 32 15.74 -13.56 6.00
CA LEU A 32 14.94 -13.43 7.23
C LEU A 32 13.52 -13.95 7.00
N SER A 33 12.83 -14.32 8.08
CA SER A 33 11.44 -14.78 8.05
C SER A 33 10.55 -13.84 8.86
N HIS A 34 9.46 -13.36 8.26
CA HIS A 34 8.45 -12.57 8.94
C HIS A 34 7.83 -13.36 10.10
N THR A 35 7.51 -14.65 9.89
CA THR A 35 6.94 -15.50 10.92
C THR A 35 7.90 -15.66 12.09
N ALA A 36 9.19 -15.90 11.84
CA ALA A 36 10.21 -16.00 12.90
C ALA A 36 10.30 -14.71 13.72
N LEU A 37 10.40 -13.54 13.07
CA LEU A 37 10.47 -12.24 13.77
C LEU A 37 9.19 -11.96 14.55
N ARG A 38 8.02 -12.26 14.01
CA ARG A 38 6.72 -12.02 14.65
C ARG A 38 6.48 -12.92 15.87
N THR A 39 6.92 -14.17 15.81
CA THR A 39 6.68 -15.15 16.90
C THR A 39 7.81 -15.23 17.91
N GLY A 40 8.99 -14.72 17.59
CA GLY A 40 10.19 -14.86 18.40
C GLY A 40 10.82 -16.25 18.34
N HIS A 41 10.33 -17.15 17.47
CA HIS A 41 10.85 -18.50 17.32
C HIS A 41 11.74 -18.64 16.08
N SER A 42 12.84 -19.37 16.21
CA SER A 42 13.76 -19.66 15.09
C SER A 42 14.33 -18.42 14.41
N ILE A 43 14.57 -17.36 15.19
CA ILE A 43 15.24 -16.16 14.67
C ILE A 43 16.72 -16.45 14.51
N ASP A 44 17.27 -16.17 13.33
CA ASP A 44 18.70 -16.01 13.16
C ASP A 44 19.10 -14.62 13.70
N GLU A 45 19.45 -14.57 14.98
CA GLU A 45 19.76 -13.31 15.67
C GLU A 45 21.00 -12.63 15.09
N GLU A 46 21.99 -13.38 14.61
CA GLU A 46 23.22 -12.84 14.06
C GLU A 46 22.91 -12.11 12.73
N THR A 47 22.22 -12.78 11.82
CA THR A 47 21.78 -12.20 10.55
C THR A 47 20.86 -11.01 10.78
N TYR A 48 19.93 -11.07 11.74
CA TYR A 48 19.03 -9.96 12.04
C TYR A 48 19.77 -8.75 12.61
N LYS A 49 20.70 -8.94 13.54
CA LYS A 49 21.53 -7.86 14.10
C LYS A 49 22.38 -7.18 13.02
N LYS A 50 23.00 -7.98 12.13
CA LYS A 50 23.78 -7.48 11.02
C LYS A 50 22.91 -6.63 10.07
N PHE A 51 21.73 -7.14 9.67
CA PHE A 51 20.78 -6.40 8.86
C PHE A 51 20.42 -5.03 9.47
N LEU A 52 20.10 -4.98 10.77
CA LEU A 52 19.73 -3.72 11.45
C LEU A 52 20.89 -2.72 11.49
N GLN A 53 22.15 -3.19 11.61
CA GLN A 53 23.33 -2.32 11.63
C GLN A 53 23.68 -1.75 10.26
N GLU A 54 23.46 -2.51 9.20
CA GLU A 54 23.84 -2.14 7.83
C GLU A 54 22.72 -1.40 7.08
N THR A 55 21.46 -1.52 7.54
CA THR A 55 20.31 -0.91 6.86
C THR A 55 20.05 0.52 7.32
N ASN A 56 19.84 1.40 6.34
CA ASN A 56 19.50 2.80 6.59
C ASN A 56 18.01 3.07 6.41
N PHE A 57 17.31 3.33 7.52
CA PHE A 57 15.86 3.60 7.55
C PHE A 57 15.48 5.10 7.52
N LYS A 58 16.46 6.01 7.35
CA LYS A 58 16.25 7.47 7.53
C LYS A 58 15.20 8.09 6.60
N ASN A 59 14.96 7.49 5.45
CA ASN A 59 14.04 8.01 4.46
C ASN A 59 12.61 7.47 4.58
N LEU A 60 12.33 6.59 5.55
CA LEU A 60 11.01 6.03 5.78
C LEU A 60 10.46 6.52 7.13
N LEU A 61 9.31 7.18 7.07
CA LEU A 61 8.52 7.56 8.24
C LEU A 61 7.24 6.73 8.23
N VAL A 62 6.89 6.12 9.36
CA VAL A 62 5.65 5.33 9.51
C VAL A 62 4.78 5.95 10.60
N CYS A 63 3.49 6.08 10.32
CA CYS A 63 2.51 6.66 11.22
C CYS A 63 1.23 5.80 11.20
N ASP A 64 0.75 5.38 12.37
CA ASP A 64 -0.52 4.64 12.53
C ASP A 64 -1.54 5.41 13.37
N HIS A 65 -1.12 6.48 14.02
CA HIS A 65 -1.98 7.37 14.79
C HIS A 65 -1.42 8.78 14.80
N ILE A 66 -2.28 9.75 15.08
CA ILE A 66 -1.90 11.16 15.21
C ILE A 66 -2.29 11.61 16.61
N SER A 67 -1.31 12.10 17.37
CA SER A 67 -1.51 12.52 18.76
C SER A 67 -2.60 13.58 18.87
N GLY A 68 -3.60 13.33 19.72
CA GLY A 68 -4.73 14.21 19.93
C GLY A 68 -5.89 14.03 18.95
N GLU A 69 -5.83 13.04 18.06
CA GLU A 69 -6.91 12.68 17.14
C GLU A 69 -7.40 11.26 17.40
N ASP A 70 -8.73 11.07 17.40
CA ASP A 70 -9.36 9.75 17.53
C ASP A 70 -9.28 8.92 16.24
N SER A 71 -9.05 9.59 15.12
CA SER A 71 -8.97 8.95 13.80
C SER A 71 -8.18 9.80 12.81
N ILE A 72 -7.49 9.14 11.88
CA ILE A 72 -6.74 9.80 10.81
C ILE A 72 -7.73 10.43 9.82
N SER A 73 -7.52 11.71 9.51
CA SER A 73 -8.34 12.50 8.59
C SER A 73 -7.50 13.09 7.44
N LEU A 74 -8.15 13.54 6.35
CA LEU A 74 -7.44 14.21 5.25
C LEU A 74 -6.70 15.49 5.71
N PRO A 75 -7.27 16.36 6.55
CA PRO A 75 -6.53 17.50 7.10
C PRO A 75 -5.30 17.10 7.89
N SER A 76 -5.40 16.06 8.74
CA SER A 76 -4.26 15.59 9.52
C SER A 76 -3.15 15.01 8.64
N ILE A 77 -3.49 14.22 7.62
CA ILE A 77 -2.52 13.75 6.62
C ILE A 77 -1.88 14.93 5.90
N THR A 78 -2.66 15.92 5.50
CA THR A 78 -2.14 17.13 4.82
C THR A 78 -1.14 17.88 5.68
N ASN A 79 -1.40 17.98 7.00
CA ASN A 79 -0.47 18.59 7.94
C ASN A 79 0.83 17.79 8.08
N LEU A 80 0.75 16.44 8.10
CA LEU A 80 1.94 15.59 8.10
C LEU A 80 2.77 15.78 6.82
N VAL A 81 2.13 15.80 5.65
CA VAL A 81 2.80 16.03 4.37
C VAL A 81 3.50 17.39 4.34
N ARG A 82 2.84 18.45 4.79
CA ARG A 82 3.45 19.80 4.87
C ARG A 82 4.62 19.86 5.86
N LYS A 83 4.51 19.16 6.99
CA LYS A 83 5.56 19.10 8.02
C LYS A 83 6.79 18.33 7.55
N TYR A 84 6.59 17.14 7.01
CA TYR A 84 7.68 16.23 6.69
C TYR A 84 8.16 16.35 5.25
N LYS A 85 7.37 16.93 4.35
CA LYS A 85 7.66 17.13 2.92
C LYS A 85 8.20 15.83 2.29
N PRO A 86 7.42 14.74 2.28
CA PRO A 86 7.82 13.51 1.63
C PRO A 86 7.72 13.65 0.12
N ASP A 87 8.55 12.89 -0.62
CA ASP A 87 8.40 12.72 -2.06
C ASP A 87 7.22 11.79 -2.37
N VAL A 88 7.02 10.78 -1.51
CA VAL A 88 5.96 9.77 -1.64
C VAL A 88 5.18 9.65 -0.33
N LEU A 89 3.85 9.73 -0.43
CA LEU A 89 2.90 9.38 0.62
C LEU A 89 2.26 8.04 0.27
N ILE A 90 2.38 7.07 1.15
CA ILE A 90 1.65 5.80 1.06
C ILE A 90 0.54 5.81 2.11
N ILE A 91 -0.69 5.49 1.70
CA ILE A 91 -1.85 5.37 2.58
C ILE A 91 -2.32 3.92 2.53
N ASP A 92 -2.13 3.20 3.62
CA ASP A 92 -2.59 1.81 3.75
C ASP A 92 -3.96 1.79 4.42
N GLY A 93 -5.00 1.48 3.59
CA GLY A 93 -6.40 1.51 3.99
C GLY A 93 -7.09 2.87 3.81
N VAL A 94 -7.03 3.47 2.60
CA VAL A 94 -7.63 4.79 2.33
C VAL A 94 -9.12 4.90 2.69
N TYR A 95 -9.85 3.77 2.65
CA TYR A 95 -11.28 3.69 2.97
C TYR A 95 -11.59 3.86 4.47
N LEU A 96 -10.58 3.77 5.35
CA LEU A 96 -10.71 4.01 6.79
C LEU A 96 -10.40 5.45 7.23
N ILE A 97 -10.00 6.30 6.28
CA ILE A 97 -9.77 7.72 6.59
C ILE A 97 -11.09 8.36 7.01
N SER A 98 -11.07 9.03 8.15
CA SER A 98 -12.23 9.74 8.67
C SER A 98 -12.60 10.91 7.79
N THR A 99 -13.88 10.98 7.42
CA THR A 99 -14.48 12.14 6.77
C THR A 99 -15.18 12.99 7.82
N GLN A 100 -14.85 14.27 7.87
CA GLN A 100 -15.35 15.17 8.93
C GLN A 100 -16.84 15.47 8.84
N ASP A 101 -17.46 15.29 7.69
CA ASP A 101 -18.84 15.67 7.43
C ASP A 101 -19.77 14.45 7.47
N ARG A 102 -20.17 14.04 8.68
CA ARG A 102 -21.07 12.89 8.91
C ARG A 102 -22.46 13.08 8.32
N ASN A 103 -22.83 14.30 7.90
CA ASN A 103 -24.16 14.59 7.34
C ASN A 103 -24.24 14.35 5.82
N LYS A 104 -23.10 14.16 5.15
CA LYS A 104 -23.06 13.87 3.72
C LYS A 104 -23.32 12.39 3.44
N ALA A 105 -23.87 12.09 2.27
CA ALA A 105 -23.99 10.73 1.78
C ALA A 105 -22.58 10.10 1.61
N ALA A 106 -22.46 8.78 1.79
CA ALA A 106 -21.15 8.07 1.74
C ALA A 106 -20.41 8.31 0.42
N TRP A 107 -21.11 8.42 -0.71
CA TRP A 107 -20.51 8.70 -2.01
C TRP A 107 -19.93 10.12 -2.11
N GLU A 108 -20.60 11.12 -1.49
CA GLU A 108 -20.10 12.51 -1.45
C GLU A 108 -18.85 12.62 -0.57
N GLN A 109 -18.83 11.87 0.54
CA GLN A 109 -17.69 11.82 1.45
C GLN A 109 -16.48 11.24 0.75
N SER A 110 -16.64 10.10 0.06
CA SER A 110 -15.55 9.45 -0.67
C SER A 110 -15.06 10.30 -1.84
N HIS A 111 -15.96 10.92 -2.60
CA HIS A 111 -15.61 11.86 -3.66
C HIS A 111 -14.77 13.02 -3.10
N SER A 112 -15.22 13.64 -2.01
CA SER A 112 -14.49 14.74 -1.35
C SER A 112 -13.10 14.31 -0.87
N LEU A 113 -12.98 13.09 -0.31
CA LEU A 113 -11.72 12.53 0.15
C LEU A 113 -10.72 12.34 -1.01
N PHE A 114 -11.12 11.63 -2.07
CA PHE A 114 -10.19 11.29 -3.15
C PHE A 114 -9.78 12.51 -3.98
N TYR A 115 -10.70 13.44 -4.24
CA TYR A 115 -10.34 14.70 -4.89
C TYR A 115 -9.51 15.61 -3.97
N GLY A 116 -9.74 15.56 -2.67
CA GLY A 116 -8.91 16.24 -1.68
C GLY A 116 -7.47 15.69 -1.65
N LEU A 117 -7.31 14.36 -1.69
CA LEU A 117 -5.99 13.73 -1.82
C LEU A 117 -5.29 14.14 -3.13
N LYS A 118 -6.02 14.17 -4.26
CA LYS A 118 -5.48 14.64 -5.54
C LYS A 118 -5.03 16.10 -5.47
N THR A 119 -5.84 16.96 -4.86
CA THR A 119 -5.51 18.40 -4.68
C THR A 119 -4.29 18.57 -3.79
N MET A 120 -4.20 17.81 -2.70
CA MET A 120 -3.04 17.79 -1.82
C MET A 120 -1.79 17.34 -2.57
N ALA A 121 -1.85 16.23 -3.32
CA ALA A 121 -0.74 15.72 -4.11
C ALA A 121 -0.17 16.79 -5.05
N LEU A 122 -1.05 17.45 -5.80
CA LEU A 122 -0.66 18.53 -6.74
C LEU A 122 -0.07 19.75 -6.02
N SER A 123 -0.70 20.19 -4.91
CA SER A 123 -0.28 21.40 -4.19
C SER A 123 1.02 21.23 -3.40
N THR A 124 1.37 19.99 -3.04
CA THR A 124 2.57 19.67 -2.26
C THR A 124 3.68 19.01 -3.11
N ASN A 125 3.42 18.76 -4.38
CA ASN A 125 4.29 17.99 -5.28
C ASN A 125 4.70 16.63 -4.67
N THR A 126 3.72 15.93 -4.08
CA THR A 126 3.91 14.63 -3.41
C THR A 126 3.19 13.55 -4.21
N THR A 127 3.87 12.47 -4.55
CA THR A 127 3.22 11.29 -5.15
C THR A 127 2.39 10.58 -4.08
N VAL A 128 1.11 10.29 -4.35
CA VAL A 128 0.23 9.57 -3.42
C VAL A 128 -0.06 8.19 -3.96
N ILE A 129 0.23 7.16 -3.15
CA ILE A 129 -0.11 5.77 -3.38
C ILE A 129 -1.11 5.36 -2.30
N ALA A 130 -2.29 4.89 -2.68
CA ALA A 130 -3.33 4.51 -1.74
C ALA A 130 -3.81 3.09 -1.99
N SER A 131 -3.87 2.26 -0.94
CA SER A 131 -4.48 0.93 -0.99
C SER A 131 -5.96 0.99 -0.63
N THR A 132 -6.74 0.12 -1.25
CA THR A 132 -8.15 -0.13 -0.90
C THR A 132 -8.44 -1.62 -1.06
N GLN A 133 -9.58 -2.06 -0.54
CA GLN A 133 -9.98 -3.46 -0.60
C GLN A 133 -11.17 -3.64 -1.56
N ALA A 134 -11.19 -4.80 -2.21
CA ALA A 134 -12.37 -5.24 -2.94
C ALA A 134 -13.53 -5.52 -1.96
N THR A 135 -14.75 -5.24 -2.37
CA THR A 135 -15.95 -5.55 -1.58
C THR A 135 -16.19 -7.05 -1.52
N ARG A 136 -17.01 -7.50 -0.57
CA ARG A 136 -17.38 -8.93 -0.44
C ARG A 136 -18.06 -9.50 -1.69
N ASP A 137 -18.65 -8.64 -2.52
CA ASP A 137 -19.29 -9.02 -3.79
C ASP A 137 -18.26 -9.33 -4.90
N ALA A 138 -16.97 -9.02 -4.69
CA ALA A 138 -15.87 -9.56 -5.48
C ALA A 138 -15.66 -11.03 -5.08
N ALA A 139 -16.61 -11.89 -5.42
CA ALA A 139 -16.75 -13.24 -4.86
C ALA A 139 -15.64 -14.20 -5.26
N ASN A 140 -14.77 -13.84 -6.17
CA ASN A 140 -13.68 -14.70 -6.63
C ASN A 140 -12.33 -13.98 -6.48
N MET A 141 -11.49 -14.49 -5.56
CA MET A 141 -10.15 -13.97 -5.32
C MET A 141 -9.16 -14.22 -6.47
N TYR A 142 -9.57 -15.01 -7.46
CA TYR A 142 -8.78 -15.37 -8.65
C TYR A 142 -9.15 -14.54 -9.88
N THR A 143 -10.04 -13.58 -9.74
CA THR A 143 -10.42 -12.67 -10.84
C THR A 143 -10.11 -11.23 -10.47
N GLN A 144 -9.66 -10.46 -11.45
CA GLN A 144 -9.39 -9.03 -11.26
C GLN A 144 -10.68 -8.30 -10.84
N PRO A 145 -10.66 -7.58 -9.71
CA PRO A 145 -11.84 -6.83 -9.27
C PRO A 145 -12.13 -5.68 -10.23
N THR A 146 -13.39 -5.52 -10.58
CA THR A 146 -13.87 -4.37 -11.36
C THR A 146 -14.04 -3.14 -10.47
N ALA A 147 -14.15 -1.95 -11.07
CA ALA A 147 -14.37 -0.70 -10.34
C ALA A 147 -15.58 -0.74 -9.40
N SER A 148 -16.67 -1.41 -9.81
CA SER A 148 -17.88 -1.57 -9.01
C SER A 148 -17.71 -2.52 -7.81
N GLN A 149 -16.69 -3.36 -7.84
CA GLN A 149 -16.35 -4.32 -6.78
C GLN A 149 -15.30 -3.79 -5.80
N VAL A 150 -14.93 -2.54 -5.92
CA VAL A 150 -14.00 -1.86 -4.99
C VAL A 150 -14.78 -0.85 -4.16
N ALA A 151 -14.52 -0.79 -2.87
CA ALA A 151 -15.15 0.21 -2.00
C ALA A 151 -14.85 1.62 -2.55
N PHE A 152 -15.92 2.35 -2.91
CA PHE A 152 -15.83 3.68 -3.52
C PHE A 152 -15.06 3.72 -4.86
N GLY A 153 -15.00 2.60 -5.59
CA GLY A 153 -14.12 2.38 -6.74
C GLY A 153 -14.24 3.44 -7.83
N ASP A 154 -15.46 3.85 -8.19
CA ASP A 154 -15.67 4.87 -9.22
C ASP A 154 -15.01 6.20 -8.86
N ALA A 155 -15.16 6.69 -7.64
CA ALA A 155 -14.59 7.96 -7.21
C ALA A 155 -13.06 7.88 -7.10
N LEU A 156 -12.54 6.75 -6.59
CA LEU A 156 -11.11 6.47 -6.48
C LEU A 156 -10.45 6.41 -7.86
N ILE A 157 -11.00 5.61 -8.78
CA ILE A 157 -10.46 5.46 -10.14
C ILE A 157 -10.53 6.78 -10.91
N ARG A 158 -11.62 7.55 -10.79
CA ARG A 158 -11.71 8.86 -11.45
C ARG A 158 -10.66 9.83 -10.96
N ALA A 159 -10.40 9.89 -9.65
CA ALA A 159 -9.42 10.80 -9.05
C ALA A 159 -7.97 10.37 -9.33
N SER A 160 -7.69 9.08 -9.49
CA SER A 160 -6.34 8.57 -9.71
C SER A 160 -5.81 8.85 -11.12
N ASP A 161 -4.50 8.88 -11.29
CA ASP A 161 -3.83 8.88 -12.62
C ASP A 161 -3.58 7.45 -13.08
N VAL A 162 -3.24 6.57 -12.13
CA VAL A 162 -3.04 5.13 -12.34
C VAL A 162 -3.89 4.38 -11.33
N ALA A 163 -4.59 3.35 -11.75
CA ALA A 163 -5.27 2.39 -10.89
C ALA A 163 -4.84 0.97 -11.26
N ILE A 164 -4.43 0.22 -10.25
CA ILE A 164 -3.93 -1.15 -10.38
C ILE A 164 -4.80 -2.04 -9.52
N SER A 165 -5.24 -3.16 -10.07
CA SER A 165 -5.86 -4.24 -9.31
C SER A 165 -4.92 -5.43 -9.18
N MET A 166 -5.16 -6.27 -8.18
CA MET A 166 -4.38 -7.47 -7.93
C MET A 166 -5.33 -8.60 -7.51
N CYS A 167 -5.12 -9.80 -8.07
CA CYS A 167 -5.80 -11.01 -7.66
C CYS A 167 -4.81 -12.16 -7.42
N MET A 168 -5.28 -13.26 -6.85
CA MET A 168 -4.52 -14.51 -6.73
C MET A 168 -4.57 -15.25 -8.06
N VAL A 169 -3.54 -16.04 -8.34
CA VAL A 169 -3.56 -17.00 -9.46
C VAL A 169 -4.10 -18.34 -8.93
N GLU A 170 -5.05 -18.93 -9.65
CA GLU A 170 -5.68 -20.20 -9.26
C GLU A 170 -4.63 -21.33 -9.24
N GLU A 171 -4.69 -22.19 -8.22
CA GLU A 171 -3.73 -23.28 -7.98
C GLU A 171 -2.29 -22.85 -7.62
N GLU A 172 -1.98 -21.53 -7.71
CA GLU A 172 -0.64 -20.99 -7.44
C GLU A 172 -0.67 -19.96 -6.29
N PRO A 173 -0.71 -20.42 -5.02
CA PRO A 173 -0.94 -19.55 -3.86
C PRO A 173 0.14 -18.49 -3.63
N LYS A 174 1.31 -18.66 -4.22
CA LYS A 174 2.41 -17.69 -4.15
C LYS A 174 2.46 -16.72 -5.34
N LEU A 175 1.59 -16.86 -6.33
CA LEU A 175 1.52 -15.93 -7.45
C LEU A 175 0.39 -14.91 -7.27
N ARG A 176 0.64 -13.72 -7.75
CA ARG A 176 -0.35 -12.64 -7.87
C ARG A 176 -0.30 -12.08 -9.28
N GLU A 177 -1.48 -11.85 -9.83
CA GLU A 177 -1.64 -11.17 -11.10
C GLU A 177 -2.01 -9.70 -10.83
N ILE A 178 -1.34 -8.80 -11.52
CA ILE A 178 -1.56 -7.36 -11.47
C ILE A 178 -2.09 -6.89 -12.81
N ALA A 179 -3.18 -6.12 -12.78
CA ALA A 179 -3.78 -5.52 -13.98
C ALA A 179 -3.96 -4.01 -13.83
N PHE A 180 -3.71 -3.27 -14.91
CA PHE A 180 -3.98 -1.84 -14.96
C PHE A 180 -5.46 -1.60 -15.28
N GLN A 181 -6.19 -1.05 -14.31
CA GLN A 181 -7.59 -0.64 -14.48
C GLN A 181 -7.71 0.79 -15.05
N LYS A 182 -6.68 1.59 -14.88
CA LYS A 182 -6.54 2.93 -15.45
C LYS A 182 -5.07 3.30 -15.59
N TYR A 183 -4.76 3.91 -16.71
CA TYR A 183 -3.46 4.55 -16.95
C TYR A 183 -3.66 5.79 -17.81
N ARG A 184 -3.59 7.01 -17.18
CA ARG A 184 -3.98 8.27 -17.83
C ARG A 184 -3.14 8.60 -19.06
N ASP A 185 -1.84 8.37 -18.99
CA ASP A 185 -0.87 8.78 -20.01
C ASP A 185 -0.36 7.58 -20.83
N GLY A 186 -1.04 6.45 -20.79
CA GLY A 186 -0.63 5.23 -21.47
C GLY A 186 -1.77 4.37 -22.01
N ASP A 187 -1.39 3.30 -22.72
CA ASP A 187 -2.32 2.30 -23.20
C ASP A 187 -2.54 1.23 -22.13
N LEU A 188 -3.79 0.79 -21.95
CA LEU A 188 -4.16 -0.31 -21.05
C LEU A 188 -3.88 -1.69 -21.66
N GLY A 189 -3.54 -1.75 -22.95
CA GLY A 189 -3.37 -3.01 -23.66
C GLY A 189 -2.18 -3.84 -23.19
N GLY A 190 -2.46 -5.05 -22.65
CA GLY A 190 -1.48 -6.14 -22.53
C GLY A 190 -0.39 -5.96 -21.48
N ARG A 191 -0.71 -5.37 -20.32
CA ARG A 191 0.24 -5.21 -19.22
C ARG A 191 -0.17 -5.94 -17.95
N ASP A 192 -0.82 -7.06 -18.09
CA ASP A 192 -1.05 -7.95 -16.97
C ASP A 192 0.27 -8.69 -16.69
N THR A 193 0.75 -8.60 -15.47
CA THR A 193 2.03 -9.18 -15.07
C THR A 193 1.82 -10.02 -13.81
N GLN A 194 2.46 -11.18 -13.76
CA GLN A 194 2.45 -12.04 -12.59
C GLN A 194 3.67 -11.78 -11.72
N PHE A 195 3.47 -11.86 -10.40
CA PHE A 195 4.49 -11.67 -9.40
C PHE A 195 4.53 -12.84 -8.43
N VAL A 196 5.72 -13.28 -8.10
CA VAL A 196 5.93 -14.12 -6.92
C VAL A 196 5.66 -13.28 -5.68
N TRP A 197 4.81 -13.80 -4.78
CA TRP A 197 4.36 -13.11 -3.57
C TRP A 197 4.60 -13.98 -2.33
N ASP A 198 5.85 -14.03 -1.86
CA ASP A 198 6.23 -14.73 -0.64
C ASP A 198 6.44 -13.72 0.49
N VAL A 199 5.37 -13.43 1.24
CA VAL A 199 5.38 -12.44 2.33
C VAL A 199 6.22 -12.86 3.53
N ASP A 200 6.42 -14.17 3.74
CA ASP A 200 7.27 -14.64 4.83
C ASP A 200 8.75 -14.35 4.56
N LYS A 201 9.16 -14.43 3.31
CA LYS A 201 10.53 -14.14 2.88
C LYS A 201 10.71 -12.72 2.33
N GLY A 202 9.64 -11.95 2.22
CA GLY A 202 9.67 -10.61 1.62
C GLY A 202 9.98 -10.61 0.12
N ARG A 203 9.78 -11.74 -0.55
CA ARG A 203 10.03 -11.88 -1.97
C ARG A 203 8.82 -11.40 -2.76
N ILE A 204 8.96 -10.29 -3.44
CA ILE A 204 7.98 -9.73 -4.39
C ILE A 204 8.77 -9.44 -5.66
N GLU A 205 8.69 -10.33 -6.63
CA GLU A 205 9.46 -10.29 -7.87
C GLU A 205 8.58 -10.64 -9.05
N GLU A 206 8.85 -10.05 -10.21
CA GLU A 206 8.17 -10.41 -11.44
C GLU A 206 8.45 -11.89 -11.78
N ASP A 207 7.38 -12.62 -12.09
CA ASP A 207 7.50 -14.00 -12.53
C ASP A 207 7.79 -14.03 -14.03
N ASN A 208 9.06 -14.28 -14.36
CA ASN A 208 9.52 -14.35 -15.76
C ASN A 208 9.32 -15.74 -16.37
N GLU A 209 8.83 -16.74 -15.63
CA GLU A 209 8.65 -18.10 -16.12
C GLU A 209 7.27 -18.31 -16.80
N SER A 210 6.31 -17.43 -16.55
CA SER A 210 4.93 -17.55 -17.05
C SER A 210 4.72 -17.08 -18.50
N PHE A 211 5.74 -16.59 -19.19
CA PHE A 211 5.65 -16.05 -20.55
C PHE A 211 6.25 -16.97 -21.63
N ILE A 212 6.34 -18.29 -21.39
CA ILE A 212 6.78 -19.27 -22.38
C ILE A 212 5.62 -20.15 -22.82
#